data_8ec985f4aa796db13fb97a8465152cfd
#
_entry.id   8ec985f4aa796db13fb97a8465152cfd
#
_cell.length_a   1.000
_cell.length_b   1.000
_cell.length_c   1.000
_cell.angle_alpha   90.00
_cell.angle_beta   90.00
_cell.angle_gamma   90.00
#
_symmetry.space_group_name_H-M   'P 1'
#
loop_
_entity.id
_entity.type
_entity.pdbx_description
1 polymer ?
#
loop_
_entity_poly.entity_id
_entity_poly.type
_entity_poly.pdbx_seq_one_letter_code
_entity_poly.pdbx_strand_id
1 'polypeptide(L)'
;ARAEGEVVLVDISINDLGVISQSSAELSAGLTVLTGETGAGKTMVVTGLRLLAGGRADASRVRDGAKKAAVEGHFSSAKDSIRELVDSVGGEPDENGEYIVSRTVSAAGRSRAYLGGRAVPAATLGEFARELITVHGQNDQLRLLAPEEQLGAVDRADPKLARVRERYTE
;
A
#
# COMPACT_ATOMS: atom_id res chain seq x y z
N ALA A 1 -23.31 -7.48 0.38
CA ALA A 1 -23.20 -6.12 -0.16
C ALA A 1 -21.90 -5.53 0.34
N ARG A 2 -20.95 -5.24 -0.55
CA ARG A 2 -19.73 -4.50 -0.21
C ARG A 2 -20.15 -3.08 0.15
N ALA A 3 -19.59 -2.51 1.23
CA ALA A 3 -19.85 -1.13 1.60
C ALA A 3 -19.30 -0.20 0.51
N GLU A 4 -20.09 0.79 0.09
CA GLU A 4 -19.67 1.79 -0.88
C GLU A 4 -18.46 2.56 -0.32
N GLY A 5 -17.36 2.56 -1.05
CA GLY A 5 -16.12 3.26 -0.69
C GLY A 5 -15.06 2.41 0.02
N GLU A 6 -15.31 1.13 0.24
CA GLU A 6 -14.31 0.23 0.84
C GLU A 6 -13.25 -0.15 -0.18
N VAL A 7 -12.00 0.03 0.22
CA VAL A 7 -10.85 -0.45 -0.55
C VAL A 7 -10.39 -1.75 0.05
N VAL A 8 -10.20 -2.74 -0.79
CA VAL A 8 -9.79 -4.07 -0.38
C VAL A 8 -8.54 -4.47 -1.17
N LEU A 9 -7.48 -4.83 -0.45
CA LEU A 9 -6.40 -5.62 -1.02
C LEU A 9 -6.96 -7.05 -1.20
N VAL A 10 -7.11 -7.49 -2.42
CA VAL A 10 -7.70 -8.79 -2.76
C VAL A 10 -6.69 -9.90 -2.60
N ASP A 11 -5.49 -9.69 -3.13
CA ASP A 11 -4.36 -10.60 -2.97
C ASP A 11 -3.02 -9.86 -3.02
N ILE A 12 -1.99 -10.56 -2.59
CA ILE A 12 -0.60 -10.12 -2.71
C ILE A 12 0.27 -11.29 -3.10
N SER A 13 1.19 -11.07 -4.01
CA SER A 13 2.25 -12.00 -4.37
C SER A 13 3.62 -11.38 -4.14
N ILE A 14 4.54 -12.17 -3.62
CA ILE A 14 5.92 -11.76 -3.29
C ILE A 14 6.86 -12.78 -3.87
N ASN A 15 7.83 -12.32 -4.65
CA ASN A 15 8.86 -13.17 -5.24
C ASN A 15 10.25 -12.62 -4.92
N ASP A 16 11.15 -13.49 -4.48
CA ASP A 16 12.57 -13.23 -4.22
C ASP A 16 12.84 -12.01 -3.31
N LEU A 17 12.02 -11.81 -2.29
CA LEU A 17 12.18 -10.74 -1.31
C LEU A 17 12.65 -11.30 0.03
N GLY A 18 13.88 -10.96 0.43
CA GLY A 18 14.50 -11.42 1.67
C GLY A 18 14.55 -12.95 1.73
N VAL A 19 13.91 -13.54 2.74
CA VAL A 19 13.83 -15.00 2.92
C VAL A 19 12.75 -15.66 2.07
N ILE A 20 11.85 -14.87 1.46
CA ILE A 20 10.75 -15.39 0.64
C ILE A 20 11.24 -15.62 -0.78
N SER A 21 11.23 -16.86 -1.24
CA SER A 21 11.43 -17.18 -2.66
C SER A 21 10.18 -16.91 -3.47
N GLN A 22 9.05 -17.43 -3.00
CA GLN A 22 7.74 -17.19 -3.59
C GLN A 22 6.66 -17.36 -2.51
N SER A 23 5.75 -16.42 -2.43
CA SER A 23 4.57 -16.47 -1.56
C SER A 23 3.42 -15.71 -2.19
N SER A 24 2.22 -16.22 -2.03
CA SER A 24 1.00 -15.51 -2.39
C SER A 24 -0.04 -15.71 -1.29
N ALA A 25 -0.87 -14.71 -1.08
CA ALA A 25 -1.96 -14.76 -0.13
C ALA A 25 -3.18 -14.06 -0.71
N GLU A 26 -4.30 -14.75 -0.71
CA GLU A 26 -5.62 -14.16 -0.94
C GLU A 26 -6.13 -13.60 0.39
N LEU A 27 -6.70 -12.42 0.34
CA LEU A 27 -7.19 -11.71 1.52
C LEU A 27 -8.72 -11.64 1.47
N SER A 28 -9.34 -11.98 2.59
CA SER A 28 -10.80 -11.85 2.72
C SER A 28 -11.17 -10.41 3.09
N ALA A 29 -12.37 -9.98 2.70
CA ALA A 29 -12.96 -8.75 3.24
C ALA A 29 -13.07 -8.86 4.77
N GLY A 30 -12.62 -7.83 5.49
CA GLY A 30 -12.58 -7.77 6.93
C GLY A 30 -11.18 -8.01 7.51
N LEU A 31 -11.08 -8.76 8.60
CA LEU A 31 -9.83 -9.01 9.30
C LEU A 31 -9.11 -10.24 8.75
N THR A 32 -7.90 -10.07 8.25
CA THR A 32 -6.98 -11.16 7.93
C THR A 32 -5.82 -11.16 8.91
N VAL A 33 -5.55 -12.29 9.55
CA VAL A 33 -4.48 -12.46 10.54
C VAL A 33 -3.37 -13.30 9.96
N LEU A 34 -2.16 -12.73 9.91
CA LEU A 34 -0.94 -13.44 9.54
C LEU A 34 -0.28 -14.00 10.81
N THR A 35 -0.33 -15.30 10.97
CA THR A 35 0.31 -16.00 12.07
C THR A 35 1.55 -16.75 11.59
N GLY A 36 2.46 -17.04 12.49
CA GLY A 36 3.68 -17.81 12.21
C GLY A 36 4.73 -17.59 13.29
N GLU A 37 5.70 -18.47 13.37
CA GLU A 37 6.84 -18.28 14.26
C GLU A 37 7.55 -16.94 13.98
N THR A 38 8.20 -16.39 15.02
CA THR A 38 8.99 -15.17 14.90
C THR A 38 9.93 -15.28 13.73
N GLY A 39 9.67 -14.54 12.69
CA GLY A 39 10.49 -14.69 11.55
C GLY A 39 10.37 -13.64 10.50
N ALA A 40 11.40 -13.61 9.72
CA ALA A 40 11.61 -12.75 8.60
C ALA A 40 10.41 -12.75 7.60
N GLY A 41 9.61 -13.82 7.55
CA GLY A 41 8.46 -13.92 6.63
C GLY A 41 7.37 -12.86 6.86
N LYS A 42 6.92 -12.65 8.10
CA LYS A 42 5.92 -11.60 8.42
C LYS A 42 6.47 -10.20 8.12
N THR A 43 7.73 -9.97 8.46
CA THR A 43 8.42 -8.70 8.16
C THR A 43 8.51 -8.48 6.65
N MET A 44 8.72 -9.54 5.86
CA MET A 44 8.79 -9.44 4.40
C MET A 44 7.44 -9.10 3.77
N VAL A 45 6.34 -9.60 4.31
CA VAL A 45 4.98 -9.19 3.86
C VAL A 45 4.76 -7.71 4.10
N VAL A 46 5.11 -7.20 5.29
CA VAL A 46 5.02 -5.75 5.59
C VAL A 46 5.96 -4.96 4.68
N THR A 47 7.15 -5.45 4.41
CA THR A 47 8.10 -4.82 3.47
C THR A 47 7.51 -4.79 2.06
N GLY A 48 6.88 -5.87 1.62
CA GLY A 48 6.16 -5.94 0.33
C GLY A 48 5.06 -4.89 0.23
N LEU A 49 4.20 -4.79 1.24
CA LEU A 49 3.14 -3.77 1.30
C LEU A 49 3.72 -2.34 1.26
N ARG A 50 4.83 -2.09 1.97
CA ARG A 50 5.51 -0.78 1.91
C ARG A 50 6.07 -0.46 0.52
N LEU A 51 6.57 -1.46 -0.19
CA LEU A 51 7.02 -1.29 -1.58
C LEU A 51 5.86 -0.94 -2.51
N LEU A 52 4.71 -1.61 -2.38
CA LEU A 52 3.48 -1.29 -3.12
C LEU A 52 2.96 0.10 -2.77
N ALA A 53 3.17 0.55 -1.54
CA ALA A 53 2.85 1.91 -1.09
C ALA A 53 3.88 2.98 -1.51
N GLY A 54 4.74 2.71 -2.48
CA GLY A 54 5.73 3.67 -2.97
C GLY A 54 6.96 3.83 -2.09
N GLY A 55 7.13 2.98 -1.07
CA GLY A 55 8.26 3.02 -0.15
C GLY A 55 9.61 2.88 -0.84
N ARG A 56 10.69 3.27 -0.12
CA ARG A 56 12.05 3.19 -0.63
C ARG A 56 12.41 1.74 -0.97
N ALA A 57 12.90 1.55 -2.20
CA ALA A 57 13.47 0.29 -2.63
C ALA A 57 14.87 0.10 -2.04
N ASP A 58 15.12 -1.09 -1.51
CA ASP A 58 16.42 -1.47 -0.95
C ASP A 58 16.89 -2.77 -1.62
N ALA A 59 17.97 -2.68 -2.40
CA ALA A 59 18.54 -3.81 -3.11
C ALA A 59 19.02 -4.93 -2.17
N SER A 60 19.39 -4.60 -0.92
CA SER A 60 19.78 -5.59 0.09
C SER A 60 18.64 -6.51 0.51
N ARG A 61 17.40 -6.17 0.17
CA ARG A 61 16.21 -7.00 0.40
C ARG A 61 15.93 -7.98 -0.73
N VAL A 62 16.64 -7.88 -1.86
CA VAL A 62 16.56 -8.89 -2.91
C VAL A 62 17.19 -10.17 -2.37
N ARG A 63 16.51 -11.30 -2.57
CA ARG A 63 16.98 -12.60 -2.09
C ARG A 63 18.36 -12.93 -2.67
N ASP A 64 19.21 -13.53 -1.86
CA ASP A 64 20.55 -13.98 -2.28
C ASP A 64 20.45 -14.92 -3.48
N GLY A 65 21.24 -14.63 -4.50
CA GLY A 65 21.24 -15.36 -5.76
C GLY A 65 20.16 -14.96 -6.76
N ALA A 66 19.17 -14.17 -6.35
CA ALA A 66 18.15 -13.64 -7.26
C ALA A 66 18.61 -12.36 -7.97
N LYS A 67 18.15 -12.17 -9.20
CA LYS A 67 18.45 -10.95 -9.98
C LYS A 67 17.56 -9.77 -9.59
N LYS A 68 16.35 -10.05 -9.11
CA LYS A 68 15.35 -9.05 -8.74
C LYS A 68 14.34 -9.63 -7.74
N ALA A 69 13.80 -8.79 -6.88
CA ALA A 69 12.57 -9.03 -6.14
C ALA A 69 11.38 -8.42 -6.87
N ALA A 70 10.21 -9.01 -6.71
CA ALA A 70 8.95 -8.48 -7.22
C ALA A 70 7.84 -8.64 -6.19
N VAL A 71 7.03 -7.61 -6.05
CA VAL A 71 5.80 -7.63 -5.25
C VAL A 71 4.67 -7.11 -6.12
N GLU A 72 3.54 -7.78 -6.08
CA GLU A 72 2.32 -7.43 -6.79
C GLU A 72 1.13 -7.56 -5.87
N GLY A 73 0.17 -6.65 -6.00
CA GLY A 73 -1.07 -6.69 -5.25
C GLY A 73 -2.23 -6.26 -6.13
N HIS A 74 -3.37 -6.92 -5.96
CA HIS A 74 -4.62 -6.58 -6.60
C HIS A 74 -5.52 -5.83 -5.63
N PHE A 75 -6.01 -4.68 -6.04
CA PHE A 75 -6.82 -3.80 -5.23
C PHE A 75 -8.19 -3.56 -5.86
N SER A 76 -9.24 -3.80 -5.10
CA SER A 76 -10.61 -3.42 -5.48
C SER A 76 -10.96 -2.09 -4.82
N SER A 77 -11.46 -1.13 -5.58
CA SER A 77 -11.92 0.16 -5.06
C SER A 77 -13.04 0.73 -5.93
N ALA A 78 -14.07 1.26 -5.29
CA ALA A 78 -15.14 2.01 -5.93
C ALA A 78 -14.93 3.54 -5.84
N LYS A 79 -13.80 4.02 -5.30
CA LYS A 79 -13.52 5.44 -5.14
C LYS A 79 -13.22 6.10 -6.49
N ASP A 80 -13.91 7.18 -6.80
CA ASP A 80 -13.65 7.97 -8.02
C ASP A 80 -12.24 8.54 -8.06
N SER A 81 -11.70 8.99 -6.89
CA SER A 81 -10.33 9.49 -6.80
C SER A 81 -9.26 8.47 -7.24
N ILE A 82 -9.49 7.19 -6.97
CA ILE A 82 -8.61 6.12 -7.42
C ILE A 82 -8.72 5.92 -8.93
N ARG A 83 -9.95 5.90 -9.46
CA ARG A 83 -10.17 5.77 -10.90
C ARG A 83 -9.50 6.93 -11.64
N GLU A 84 -9.71 8.17 -11.20
CA GLU A 84 -9.09 9.35 -11.79
C GLU A 84 -7.56 9.31 -11.75
N LEU A 85 -6.98 8.85 -10.65
CA LEU A 85 -5.53 8.69 -10.53
C LEU A 85 -5.00 7.66 -11.53
N VAL A 86 -5.65 6.49 -11.65
CA VAL A 86 -5.24 5.42 -12.57
C VAL A 86 -5.41 5.90 -14.02
N ASP A 87 -6.54 6.53 -14.36
CA ASP A 87 -6.80 7.09 -15.68
C ASP A 87 -5.76 8.16 -16.06
N SER A 88 -5.33 9.00 -15.11
CA SER A 88 -4.35 10.07 -15.33
C SER A 88 -2.99 9.55 -15.79
N VAL A 89 -2.63 8.33 -15.42
CA VAL A 89 -1.39 7.68 -15.84
C VAL A 89 -1.60 6.73 -17.03
N GLY A 90 -2.82 6.67 -17.57
CA GLY A 90 -3.20 5.79 -18.68
C GLY A 90 -3.24 4.31 -18.27
N GLY A 91 -3.46 4.04 -16.98
CA GLY A 91 -3.69 2.71 -16.46
C GLY A 91 -5.14 2.27 -16.64
N GLU A 92 -5.37 0.98 -16.51
CA GLU A 92 -6.70 0.38 -16.62
C GLU A 92 -6.88 -0.68 -15.52
N PRO A 93 -8.13 -0.93 -15.06
CA PRO A 93 -8.40 -2.08 -14.22
C PRO A 93 -8.27 -3.37 -15.05
N ASP A 94 -8.10 -4.50 -14.37
CA ASP A 94 -8.12 -5.81 -14.99
C ASP A 94 -9.54 -6.29 -15.35
N GLU A 95 -9.66 -7.53 -15.81
CA GLU A 95 -10.94 -8.16 -16.21
C GLU A 95 -11.96 -8.25 -15.05
N ASN A 96 -11.48 -8.24 -13.79
CA ASN A 96 -12.31 -8.28 -12.58
C ASN A 96 -12.66 -6.87 -12.07
N GLY A 97 -12.16 -5.81 -12.73
CA GLY A 97 -12.30 -4.44 -12.29
C GLY A 97 -11.34 -4.08 -11.13
N GLU A 98 -10.25 -4.82 -10.97
CA GLU A 98 -9.25 -4.62 -9.93
C GLU A 98 -8.04 -3.87 -10.48
N TYR A 99 -7.41 -3.08 -9.63
CA TYR A 99 -6.20 -2.34 -9.98
C TYR A 99 -4.97 -3.14 -9.58
N ILE A 100 -4.16 -3.50 -10.58
CA ILE A 100 -2.89 -4.18 -10.35
C ILE A 100 -1.81 -3.17 -10.03
N VAL A 101 -1.19 -3.32 -8.87
CA VAL A 101 -0.04 -2.54 -8.43
C VAL A 101 1.15 -3.45 -8.32
N SER A 102 2.25 -3.14 -8.97
CA SER A 102 3.45 -3.94 -8.82
C SER A 102 4.72 -3.11 -8.66
N ARG A 103 5.68 -3.68 -7.94
CA ARG A 103 6.98 -3.11 -7.69
C ARG A 103 8.06 -4.14 -7.92
N THR A 104 9.09 -3.77 -8.67
CA THR A 104 10.28 -4.60 -8.82
C THR A 104 11.51 -3.87 -8.33
N VAL A 105 12.42 -4.60 -7.70
CA VAL A 105 13.71 -4.10 -7.21
C VAL A 105 14.79 -5.04 -7.71
N SER A 106 15.76 -4.56 -8.49
CA SER A 106 16.88 -5.38 -8.93
C SER A 106 17.99 -5.41 -7.88
N ALA A 107 18.78 -6.48 -7.87
CA ALA A 107 19.97 -6.58 -7.04
C ALA A 107 21.00 -5.46 -7.34
N ALA A 108 20.94 -4.85 -8.52
CA ALA A 108 21.76 -3.69 -8.91
C ALA A 108 21.18 -2.33 -8.43
N GLY A 109 20.11 -2.32 -7.60
CA GLY A 109 19.53 -1.12 -7.00
C GLY A 109 18.49 -0.41 -7.84
N ARG A 110 18.23 -0.82 -9.08
CA ARG A 110 17.18 -0.22 -9.91
C ARG A 110 15.80 -0.72 -9.46
N SER A 111 14.83 0.18 -9.36
CA SER A 111 13.45 -0.19 -9.10
C SER A 111 12.49 0.35 -10.15
N ARG A 112 11.40 -0.37 -10.35
CA ARG A 112 10.30 0.03 -11.24
C ARG A 112 8.98 -0.17 -10.52
N ALA A 113 8.04 0.73 -10.80
CA ALA A 113 6.69 0.69 -10.27
C ALA A 113 5.68 0.67 -11.42
N TYR A 114 4.58 -0.03 -11.22
CA TYR A 114 3.50 -0.14 -12.20
C TYR A 114 2.15 0.02 -11.49
N LEU A 115 1.24 0.70 -12.16
CA LEU A 115 -0.14 0.90 -11.71
C LEU A 115 -1.08 0.71 -12.91
N GLY A 116 -2.03 -0.22 -12.81
CA GLY A 116 -2.96 -0.52 -13.90
C GLY A 116 -2.26 -0.89 -15.21
N GLY A 117 -1.16 -1.65 -15.16
CA GLY A 117 -0.37 -2.06 -16.32
C GLY A 117 0.58 -0.99 -16.88
N ARG A 118 0.64 0.22 -16.30
CA ARG A 118 1.51 1.30 -16.76
C ARG A 118 2.69 1.52 -15.81
N ALA A 119 3.87 1.78 -16.40
CA ALA A 119 5.04 2.17 -15.62
C ALA A 119 4.84 3.59 -15.08
N VAL A 120 5.01 3.77 -13.76
CA VAL A 120 4.78 5.02 -13.06
C VAL A 120 5.96 5.34 -12.13
N PRO A 121 6.16 6.60 -11.71
CA PRO A 121 7.04 6.94 -10.61
C PRO A 121 6.58 6.26 -9.31
N ALA A 122 7.51 5.92 -8.42
CA ALA A 122 7.17 5.37 -7.10
C ALA A 122 6.29 6.31 -6.27
N ALA A 123 6.41 7.61 -6.47
CA ALA A 123 5.58 8.62 -5.83
C ALA A 123 4.09 8.42 -6.15
N THR A 124 3.75 8.04 -7.37
CA THR A 124 2.37 7.74 -7.80
C THR A 124 1.79 6.56 -7.03
N LEU A 125 2.60 5.51 -6.75
CA LEU A 125 2.17 4.44 -5.85
C LEU A 125 1.93 4.96 -4.42
N GLY A 126 2.70 5.95 -3.98
CA GLY A 126 2.48 6.61 -2.69
C GLY A 126 1.16 7.38 -2.64
N GLU A 127 0.76 8.02 -3.73
CA GLU A 127 -0.54 8.69 -3.85
C GLU A 127 -1.68 7.67 -3.84
N PHE A 128 -1.57 6.63 -4.65
CA PHE A 128 -2.51 5.52 -4.68
C PHE A 128 -2.67 4.88 -3.28
N ALA A 129 -1.56 4.59 -2.61
CA ALA A 129 -1.58 3.95 -1.31
C ALA A 129 -2.18 4.82 -0.20
N ARG A 130 -1.99 6.13 -0.24
CA ARG A 130 -2.60 7.05 0.76
C ARG A 130 -4.12 6.99 0.77
N GLU A 131 -4.72 6.74 -0.40
CA GLU A 131 -6.16 6.56 -0.53
C GLU A 131 -6.64 5.18 -0.05
N LEU A 132 -5.75 4.19 -0.01
CA LEU A 132 -6.11 2.78 0.10
C LEU A 132 -5.57 2.08 1.33
N ILE A 133 -4.35 2.38 1.76
CA ILE A 133 -3.63 1.60 2.77
C ILE A 133 -3.12 2.52 3.86
N THR A 134 -3.45 2.20 5.08
CA THR A 134 -2.74 2.74 6.24
C THR A 134 -1.91 1.64 6.87
N VAL A 135 -0.59 1.74 6.80
CA VAL A 135 0.32 0.78 7.45
C VAL A 135 0.67 1.32 8.83
N HIS A 136 0.18 0.64 9.87
CA HIS A 136 0.57 0.92 11.25
C HIS A 136 1.71 -0.01 11.67
N GLY A 137 2.89 0.55 11.93
CA GLY A 137 4.06 -0.18 12.43
C GLY A 137 4.38 0.20 13.87
N GLN A 138 5.26 -0.57 14.52
CA GLN A 138 5.69 -0.29 15.90
C GLN A 138 6.33 1.09 16.08
N ASN A 139 6.80 1.73 15.00
CA ASN A 139 7.42 3.06 15.01
C ASN A 139 6.47 4.18 14.55
N ASP A 140 5.23 3.88 14.18
CA ASP A 140 4.27 4.90 13.72
C ASP A 140 3.73 5.79 14.85
N GLN A 141 4.05 5.47 16.11
CA GLN A 141 3.80 6.38 17.25
C GLN A 141 4.45 7.76 17.03
N LEU A 142 5.49 7.86 16.20
CA LEU A 142 6.12 9.13 15.87
C LEU A 142 5.25 10.05 15.00
N ARG A 143 4.30 9.50 14.23
CA ARG A 143 3.35 10.31 13.44
C ARG A 143 2.29 10.96 14.32
N LEU A 144 1.90 10.33 15.43
CA LEU A 144 0.99 10.91 16.42
C LEU A 144 1.66 12.01 17.25
N LEU A 145 2.96 12.19 17.15
CA LEU A 145 3.70 13.29 17.79
C LEU A 145 3.66 14.59 16.97
N ALA A 146 3.25 14.53 15.70
CA ALA A 146 3.02 15.72 14.91
C ALA A 146 1.68 16.37 15.33
N PRO A 147 1.67 17.64 15.77
CA PRO A 147 0.44 18.31 16.25
C PRO A 147 -0.70 18.28 15.23
N GLU A 148 -0.38 18.35 13.95
CA GLU A 148 -1.35 18.34 12.84
C GLU A 148 -2.04 16.96 12.71
N GLU A 149 -1.32 15.88 12.93
CA GLU A 149 -1.88 14.52 12.88
C GLU A 149 -2.72 14.21 14.12
N GLN A 150 -2.37 14.77 15.29
CA GLN A 150 -3.17 14.65 16.51
C GLN A 150 -4.52 15.36 16.34
N LEU A 151 -4.52 16.56 15.80
CA LEU A 151 -5.74 17.32 15.50
C LEU A 151 -6.62 16.57 14.50
N GLY A 152 -6.04 16.03 13.43
CA GLY A 152 -6.77 15.24 12.44
C GLY A 152 -7.34 13.93 13.01
N ALA A 153 -6.69 13.32 14.00
CA ALA A 153 -7.21 12.13 14.69
C ALA A 153 -8.42 12.47 15.57
N VAL A 154 -8.38 13.62 16.26
CA VAL A 154 -9.49 14.12 17.08
C VAL A 154 -10.69 14.50 16.20
N ASP A 155 -10.45 15.20 15.09
CA ASP A 155 -11.50 15.59 14.13
C ASP A 155 -12.21 14.37 13.52
N ARG A 156 -11.50 13.26 13.30
CA ARG A 156 -12.09 12.00 12.82
C ARG A 156 -12.91 11.27 13.90
N ALA A 157 -12.56 11.45 15.18
CA ALA A 157 -13.26 10.83 16.29
C ALA A 157 -14.63 11.48 16.57
N ASP A 158 -14.79 12.77 16.30
CA ASP A 158 -16.07 13.47 16.41
C ASP A 158 -16.26 14.49 15.26
N PRO A 159 -17.12 14.18 14.28
CA PRO A 159 -17.38 15.05 13.11
C PRO A 159 -17.93 16.44 13.47
N LYS A 160 -18.40 16.66 14.71
CA LYS A 160 -18.85 17.97 15.17
C LYS A 160 -17.67 18.90 15.45
N LEU A 161 -16.50 18.35 15.81
CA LEU A 161 -15.29 19.14 16.07
C LEU A 161 -14.68 19.70 14.80
N ALA A 162 -14.78 19.01 13.67
CA ALA A 162 -14.34 19.52 12.38
C ALA A 162 -15.03 20.83 12.01
N ARG A 163 -16.36 20.95 12.25
CA ARG A 163 -17.15 22.17 12.01
C ARG A 163 -16.78 23.31 12.95
N VAL A 164 -16.31 23.02 14.14
CA VAL A 164 -15.86 24.06 15.09
C VAL A 164 -14.54 24.66 14.61
N ARG A 165 -13.62 23.82 14.12
CA ARG A 165 -12.30 24.25 13.61
C ARG A 165 -12.41 25.23 12.44
N GLU A 166 -13.32 24.98 11.47
CA GLU A 166 -13.54 25.89 10.33
C GLU A 166 -13.86 27.32 10.78
N ARG A 167 -14.52 27.46 11.94
CA ARG A 167 -14.89 28.79 12.49
C ARG A 167 -13.76 29.54 13.21
N TYR A 168 -12.64 28.85 13.50
CA TYR A 168 -11.48 29.44 14.16
C TYR A 168 -10.30 29.70 13.21
N THR A 169 -10.41 29.31 11.94
CA THR A 169 -9.37 29.53 10.91
C THR A 169 -9.69 30.74 10.02
N GLU A 170 -10.84 31.40 10.22
CA GLU A 170 -11.17 32.73 9.70
C GLU A 170 -10.75 33.82 10.70
#